data_54077a51d844c225c072318225edae01
#
_entry.id   54077a51d844c225c072318225edae01
#
_cell.length_a   1.000
_cell.length_b   1.000
_cell.length_c   1.000
_cell.angle_alpha   90.00
_cell.angle_beta   90.00
_cell.angle_gamma   90.00
#
_symmetry.space_group_name_H-M   'P 1'
#
loop_
_entity.id
_entity.type
_entity.pdbx_description
1 polymer ?
#
loop_
_entity_poly.entity_id
_entity_poly.type
_entity_poly.pdbx_seq_one_letter_code
_entity_poly.pdbx_strand_id
1 'polypeptide(L)'
;MNFHAKTKTFCAKTPIFALLNVRIMNINIESLEIVLFGLIFAILGLFLIFLHIPKDEEFRYYKIARRILGSAFIIMSFYCGLRSAIPVEGNEYDHQCMLILFSLVFSWLNYFTFLTLIYTRRSIRKRFFLDGIIPVCLMILFAALGFRHEKFQQINAIVFSVIFGLKSFWMAYTCFKEYRKVINDLENNYDQTPDIKWMYILIWFTLALSISTLISFHVPAIHFIYDPASIVIFILMTIKMLNYIPRKISKIRVNTTEPVEEETKEQKEKSADLKVKLDPTVERWVAKKGFLQPDITIKDVALAMGTNQNYLSRYINSVLGLTFSVWLNTLRIEESKELLTGHEKLSIEEVGQRVGIMEIYNFSRWFKTVTGMTPQQYRKANK
;
A
#
# COMPACT_ATOMS: atom_id res chain seq x y z
N MET A 1 -2.28 44.40 -3.45
CA MET A 1 -1.28 45.37 -3.83
C MET A 1 0.06 44.98 -3.20
N ASN A 2 1.05 44.65 -4.03
CA ASN A 2 2.50 44.58 -3.74
C ASN A 2 3.09 43.57 -2.75
N PHE A 3 2.78 42.25 -2.90
CA PHE A 3 3.67 41.22 -2.36
C PHE A 3 4.75 40.80 -3.39
N HIS A 4 4.45 40.88 -4.68
CA HIS A 4 5.41 40.58 -5.77
C HIS A 4 6.59 41.57 -5.89
N ALA A 5 6.42 42.82 -5.42
CA ALA A 5 7.50 43.82 -5.47
C ALA A 5 8.54 43.64 -4.35
N LYS A 6 8.15 43.04 -3.20
CA LYS A 6 9.08 42.82 -2.07
C LYS A 6 9.97 41.59 -2.23
N THR A 7 9.53 40.56 -2.94
CA THR A 7 10.36 39.38 -3.21
C THR A 7 11.42 39.64 -4.26
N LYS A 8 11.16 40.48 -5.28
CA LYS A 8 12.19 40.91 -6.25
C LYS A 8 13.33 41.73 -5.62
N THR A 9 13.02 42.50 -4.57
CA THR A 9 14.01 43.36 -3.91
C THR A 9 14.87 42.63 -2.87
N PHE A 10 14.37 41.51 -2.32
CA PHE A 10 15.13 40.70 -1.35
C PHE A 10 16.16 39.77 -2.00
N CYS A 11 15.86 39.23 -3.19
CA CYS A 11 16.80 38.42 -3.96
C CYS A 11 17.96 39.24 -4.58
N ALA A 12 17.77 40.55 -4.81
CA ALA A 12 18.78 41.38 -5.44
C ALA A 12 19.92 41.84 -4.49
N LYS A 13 19.83 41.53 -3.18
CA LYS A 13 20.81 42.02 -2.17
C LYS A 13 21.76 40.97 -1.61
N THR A 14 21.75 39.74 -2.07
CA THR A 14 22.74 38.74 -1.65
C THR A 14 23.94 38.73 -2.60
N PRO A 15 25.19 38.91 -2.10
CA PRO A 15 26.40 39.02 -2.94
C PRO A 15 26.68 37.82 -3.84
N ILE A 16 26.12 36.67 -3.54
CA ILE A 16 26.26 35.43 -4.33
C ILE A 16 25.50 35.52 -5.66
N PHE A 17 24.38 36.24 -5.73
CA PHE A 17 23.63 36.46 -6.97
C PHE A 17 24.24 37.54 -7.88
N ALA A 18 25.03 38.46 -7.31
CA ALA A 18 25.73 39.47 -8.08
C ALA A 18 26.99 38.92 -8.79
N LEU A 19 27.59 37.84 -8.31
CA LEU A 19 28.75 37.17 -8.90
C LEU A 19 28.37 36.16 -10.01
N LEU A 20 27.19 35.63 -9.97
CA LEU A 20 26.59 34.88 -11.07
C LEU A 20 25.77 35.85 -11.92
N ASN A 21 26.45 36.58 -12.81
CA ASN A 21 25.85 37.38 -13.86
C ASN A 21 25.20 36.45 -14.88
N VAL A 22 24.17 35.66 -14.40
CA VAL A 22 23.38 34.74 -15.20
C VAL A 22 22.35 35.56 -15.99
N ARG A 23 22.86 36.35 -16.89
CA ARG A 23 22.14 36.91 -18.04
C ARG A 23 22.03 35.84 -19.15
N ILE A 24 22.06 34.59 -18.77
CA ILE A 24 21.89 33.44 -19.64
C ILE A 24 20.53 32.87 -19.35
N MET A 25 19.57 33.21 -20.18
CA MET A 25 18.16 32.77 -20.18
C MET A 25 17.38 33.26 -18.97
N ASN A 26 16.25 33.91 -19.19
CA ASN A 26 15.13 34.09 -18.24
C ASN A 26 14.51 32.71 -17.90
N ILE A 27 15.30 31.80 -17.37
CA ILE A 27 14.77 30.55 -16.82
C ILE A 27 14.19 30.95 -15.48
N ASN A 28 12.87 31.02 -15.44
CA ASN A 28 12.14 31.18 -14.19
C ASN A 28 12.48 29.97 -13.29
N ILE A 29 12.89 30.21 -12.04
CA ILE A 29 13.27 29.15 -11.08
C ILE A 29 12.17 28.08 -10.99
N GLU A 30 10.91 28.49 -11.07
CA GLU A 30 9.74 27.60 -11.10
C GLU A 30 9.76 26.66 -12.34
N SER A 31 10.14 27.17 -13.51
CA SER A 31 10.24 26.36 -14.72
C SER A 31 11.34 25.31 -14.61
N LEU A 32 12.47 25.66 -14.01
CA LEU A 32 13.58 24.73 -13.78
C LEU A 32 13.17 23.61 -12.81
N GLU A 33 12.50 23.97 -11.73
CA GLU A 33 12.00 23.02 -10.73
C GLU A 33 11.04 21.99 -11.37
N ILE A 34 10.07 22.45 -12.16
CA ILE A 34 9.11 21.59 -12.87
C ILE A 34 9.83 20.63 -13.84
N VAL A 35 10.83 21.11 -14.58
CA VAL A 35 11.62 20.27 -15.49
C VAL A 35 12.40 19.20 -14.72
N LEU A 36 13.03 19.56 -13.60
CA LEU A 36 13.76 18.62 -12.76
C LEU A 36 12.83 17.54 -12.21
N PHE A 37 11.64 17.90 -11.75
CA PHE A 37 10.63 16.94 -11.30
C PHE A 37 10.18 16.01 -12.43
N GLY A 38 9.95 16.56 -13.62
CA GLY A 38 9.64 15.78 -14.80
C GLY A 38 10.72 14.75 -15.13
N LEU A 39 12.00 15.13 -15.05
CA LEU A 39 13.13 14.22 -15.26
C LEU A 39 13.19 13.10 -14.20
N ILE A 40 12.98 13.43 -12.92
CA ILE A 40 12.95 12.42 -11.84
C ILE A 40 11.84 11.41 -12.09
N PHE A 41 10.63 11.87 -12.41
CA PHE A 41 9.51 10.98 -12.74
C PHE A 41 9.80 10.14 -13.99
N ALA A 42 10.43 10.69 -15.02
CA ALA A 42 10.84 9.93 -16.21
C ALA A 42 11.80 8.80 -15.85
N ILE A 43 12.86 9.12 -15.09
CA ILE A 43 13.87 8.13 -14.66
C ILE A 43 13.23 7.01 -13.83
N LEU A 44 12.43 7.36 -12.81
CA LEU A 44 11.73 6.38 -11.98
C LEU A 44 10.76 5.52 -12.80
N GLY A 45 10.02 6.13 -13.73
CA GLY A 45 9.07 5.45 -14.59
C GLY A 45 9.74 4.47 -15.53
N LEU A 46 10.78 4.90 -16.25
CA LEU A 46 11.56 4.04 -17.16
C LEU A 46 12.24 2.92 -16.38
N PHE A 47 12.84 3.21 -15.24
CA PHE A 47 13.45 2.20 -14.38
C PHE A 47 12.45 1.12 -13.99
N LEU A 48 11.26 1.49 -13.52
CA LEU A 48 10.22 0.53 -13.17
C LEU A 48 9.72 -0.28 -14.37
N ILE A 49 9.60 0.30 -15.56
CA ILE A 49 9.12 -0.39 -16.75
C ILE A 49 10.14 -1.41 -17.25
N PHE A 50 11.42 -1.02 -17.32
CA PHE A 50 12.47 -1.82 -17.96
C PHE A 50 13.27 -2.72 -17.01
N LEU A 51 13.11 -2.60 -15.69
CA LEU A 51 13.79 -3.48 -14.74
C LEU A 51 13.52 -4.95 -15.09
N HIS A 52 14.58 -5.72 -15.28
CA HIS A 52 14.47 -7.14 -15.60
C HIS A 52 14.03 -7.96 -14.38
N ILE A 53 13.02 -8.81 -14.54
CA ILE A 53 12.54 -9.74 -13.52
C ILE A 53 12.34 -11.11 -14.16
N PRO A 54 12.69 -12.21 -13.45
CA PRO A 54 12.51 -13.57 -13.94
C PRO A 54 11.12 -13.84 -14.50
N LYS A 55 11.04 -14.70 -15.51
CA LYS A 55 9.77 -14.95 -16.25
C LYS A 55 8.78 -15.86 -15.50
N ASP A 56 9.05 -16.22 -14.27
CA ASP A 56 8.21 -17.12 -13.47
C ASP A 56 6.78 -16.58 -13.34
N GLU A 57 5.82 -17.48 -13.32
CA GLU A 57 4.38 -17.16 -13.17
C GLU A 57 4.08 -16.43 -11.84
N GLU A 58 4.85 -16.72 -10.79
CA GLU A 58 4.72 -16.07 -9.48
C GLU A 58 4.88 -14.55 -9.56
N PHE A 59 5.74 -14.05 -10.46
CA PHE A 59 6.00 -12.62 -10.64
C PHE A 59 5.03 -11.91 -11.60
N ARG A 60 4.06 -12.62 -12.17
CA ARG A 60 3.17 -12.07 -13.20
C ARG A 60 2.45 -10.79 -12.76
N TYR A 61 1.79 -10.83 -11.61
CA TYR A 61 1.02 -9.68 -11.11
C TYR A 61 1.92 -8.56 -10.59
N TYR A 62 3.05 -8.90 -10.00
CA TYR A 62 4.06 -7.94 -9.63
C TYR A 62 4.61 -7.17 -10.85
N LYS A 63 4.88 -7.87 -11.97
CA LYS A 63 5.29 -7.24 -13.22
C LYS A 63 4.24 -6.27 -13.76
N ILE A 64 2.96 -6.66 -13.67
CA ILE A 64 1.84 -5.80 -14.10
C ILE A 64 1.75 -4.57 -13.20
N ALA A 65 1.73 -4.73 -11.88
CA ALA A 65 1.66 -3.63 -10.92
C ALA A 65 2.80 -2.63 -11.11
N ARG A 66 4.03 -3.12 -11.27
CA ARG A 66 5.20 -2.31 -11.52
C ARG A 66 5.11 -1.50 -12.82
N ARG A 67 4.64 -2.11 -13.90
CA ARG A 67 4.44 -1.42 -15.18
C ARG A 67 3.36 -0.35 -15.07
N ILE A 68 2.28 -0.61 -14.34
CA ILE A 68 1.23 0.38 -14.08
C ILE A 68 1.82 1.58 -13.33
N LEU A 69 2.59 1.34 -12.27
CA LEU A 69 3.24 2.42 -11.51
C LEU A 69 4.24 3.21 -12.37
N GLY A 70 5.07 2.50 -13.15
CA GLY A 70 6.00 3.13 -14.08
C GLY A 70 5.30 4.00 -15.12
N SER A 71 4.16 3.53 -15.67
CA SER A 71 3.33 4.31 -16.58
C SER A 71 2.74 5.55 -15.91
N ALA A 72 2.35 5.46 -14.63
CA ALA A 72 1.87 6.61 -13.87
C ALA A 72 2.97 7.70 -13.76
N PHE A 73 4.21 7.31 -13.48
CA PHE A 73 5.34 8.24 -13.42
C PHE A 73 5.65 8.88 -14.79
N ILE A 74 5.60 8.11 -15.90
CA ILE A 74 5.79 8.67 -17.24
C ILE A 74 4.69 9.69 -17.58
N ILE A 75 3.44 9.42 -17.22
CA ILE A 75 2.34 10.36 -17.43
C ILE A 75 2.57 11.66 -16.62
N MET A 76 3.06 11.54 -15.39
CA MET A 76 3.38 12.73 -14.58
C MET A 76 4.56 13.51 -15.13
N SER A 77 5.59 12.83 -15.63
CA SER A 77 6.70 13.47 -16.37
C SER A 77 6.21 14.24 -17.61
N PHE A 78 5.30 13.65 -18.38
CA PHE A 78 4.68 14.32 -19.53
C PHE A 78 3.90 15.58 -19.12
N TYR A 79 3.15 15.51 -18.01
CA TYR A 79 2.49 16.70 -17.43
C TYR A 79 3.49 17.81 -17.11
N CYS A 80 4.61 17.49 -16.45
CA CYS A 80 5.65 18.48 -16.15
C CYS A 80 6.23 19.13 -17.43
N GLY A 81 6.45 18.32 -18.48
CA GLY A 81 6.88 18.82 -19.79
C GLY A 81 5.86 19.77 -20.43
N LEU A 82 4.58 19.42 -20.42
CA LEU A 82 3.51 20.29 -20.94
C LEU A 82 3.44 21.61 -20.13
N ARG A 83 3.48 21.53 -18.81
CA ARG A 83 3.42 22.70 -17.94
C ARG A 83 4.60 23.65 -18.17
N SER A 84 5.79 23.12 -18.41
CA SER A 84 6.98 23.97 -18.69
C SER A 84 6.92 24.63 -20.07
N ALA A 85 6.20 24.03 -21.03
CA ALA A 85 6.09 24.53 -22.39
C ALA A 85 4.98 25.60 -22.58
N ILE A 86 3.96 25.61 -21.71
CA ILE A 86 2.81 26.53 -21.81
C ILE A 86 3.03 27.72 -20.87
N PRO A 87 3.01 28.97 -21.37
CA PRO A 87 3.13 30.17 -20.55
C PRO A 87 2.01 30.25 -19.50
N VAL A 88 2.36 30.66 -18.28
CA VAL A 88 1.39 30.77 -17.16
C VAL A 88 0.53 32.02 -17.30
N GLU A 89 1.06 33.11 -17.86
CA GLU A 89 0.35 34.37 -17.98
C GLU A 89 -0.92 34.24 -18.83
N GLY A 90 -2.07 34.52 -18.22
CA GLY A 90 -3.39 34.39 -18.83
C GLY A 90 -3.97 32.98 -18.88
N ASN A 91 -3.26 31.95 -18.42
CA ASN A 91 -3.67 30.55 -18.49
C ASN A 91 -3.68 29.82 -17.14
N GLU A 92 -3.82 30.56 -16.02
CA GLU A 92 -3.73 29.97 -14.66
C GLU A 92 -4.74 28.84 -14.43
N TYR A 93 -6.00 29.01 -14.85
CA TYR A 93 -7.04 27.99 -14.69
C TYR A 93 -6.79 26.76 -15.58
N ASP A 94 -6.20 26.93 -16.76
CA ASP A 94 -5.86 25.81 -17.62
C ASP A 94 -4.75 24.95 -17.00
N HIS A 95 -3.74 25.57 -16.39
CA HIS A 95 -2.69 24.87 -15.65
C HIS A 95 -3.26 24.10 -14.45
N GLN A 96 -4.22 24.69 -13.73
CA GLN A 96 -4.88 24.04 -12.60
C GLN A 96 -5.74 22.87 -13.06
N CYS A 97 -6.55 23.04 -14.11
CA CYS A 97 -7.33 21.95 -14.70
C CYS A 97 -6.42 20.79 -15.18
N MET A 98 -5.31 21.09 -15.85
CA MET A 98 -4.34 20.08 -16.24
C MET A 98 -3.75 19.34 -15.04
N LEU A 99 -3.34 20.05 -13.99
CA LEU A 99 -2.82 19.44 -12.76
C LEU A 99 -3.84 18.44 -12.16
N ILE A 100 -5.09 18.85 -12.03
CA ILE A 100 -6.16 18.03 -11.46
C ILE A 100 -6.40 16.79 -12.32
N LEU A 101 -6.49 16.95 -13.64
CA LEU A 101 -6.74 15.85 -14.57
C LEU A 101 -5.61 14.82 -14.57
N PHE A 102 -4.35 15.29 -14.66
CA PHE A 102 -3.19 14.40 -14.59
C PHE A 102 -3.08 13.72 -13.23
N SER A 103 -3.35 14.44 -12.13
CA SER A 103 -3.41 13.87 -10.77
C SER A 103 -4.51 12.83 -10.62
N LEU A 104 -5.65 13.00 -11.30
CA LEU A 104 -6.75 12.02 -11.31
C LEU A 104 -6.33 10.72 -12.00
N VAL A 105 -5.68 10.81 -13.17
CA VAL A 105 -5.13 9.65 -13.89
C VAL A 105 -4.03 8.98 -13.07
N PHE A 106 -3.15 9.77 -12.47
CA PHE A 106 -2.08 9.28 -11.62
C PHE A 106 -2.62 8.54 -10.40
N SER A 107 -3.61 9.10 -9.69
CA SER A 107 -4.26 8.46 -8.54
C SER A 107 -4.97 7.16 -8.93
N TRP A 108 -5.62 7.13 -10.09
CA TRP A 108 -6.25 5.93 -10.63
C TRP A 108 -5.23 4.81 -10.90
N LEU A 109 -4.08 5.12 -11.53
CA LEU A 109 -3.03 4.14 -11.79
C LEU A 109 -2.37 3.63 -10.50
N ASN A 110 -2.14 4.52 -9.52
CA ASN A 110 -1.64 4.12 -8.20
C ASN A 110 -2.61 3.18 -7.48
N TYR A 111 -3.89 3.50 -7.48
CA TYR A 111 -4.94 2.65 -6.92
C TYR A 111 -4.88 1.23 -7.52
N PHE A 112 -4.78 1.12 -8.86
CA PHE A 112 -4.67 -0.19 -9.52
C PHE A 112 -3.33 -0.88 -9.30
N THR A 113 -2.24 -0.15 -9.08
CA THR A 113 -0.97 -0.74 -8.65
C THR A 113 -1.16 -1.50 -7.34
N PHE A 114 -1.78 -0.88 -6.32
CA PHE A 114 -2.07 -1.54 -5.05
C PHE A 114 -3.02 -2.73 -5.20
N LEU A 115 -4.12 -2.57 -5.92
CA LEU A 115 -5.05 -3.67 -6.14
C LEU A 115 -4.39 -4.86 -6.86
N THR A 116 -3.51 -4.60 -7.83
CA THR A 116 -2.80 -5.65 -8.58
C THR A 116 -1.79 -6.39 -7.71
N LEU A 117 -1.19 -5.72 -6.71
CA LEU A 117 -0.32 -6.37 -5.72
C LEU A 117 -1.10 -7.27 -4.75
N ILE A 118 -2.33 -6.89 -4.43
CA ILE A 118 -3.17 -7.59 -3.46
C ILE A 118 -3.96 -8.73 -4.12
N TYR A 119 -4.52 -8.51 -5.31
CA TYR A 119 -5.41 -9.43 -6.00
C TYR A 119 -4.81 -10.07 -7.23
N THR A 120 -5.09 -11.36 -7.41
CA THR A 120 -4.68 -12.15 -8.58
C THR A 120 -5.81 -12.40 -9.58
N ARG A 121 -7.00 -11.80 -9.43
CA ARG A 121 -8.21 -12.18 -10.17
C ARG A 121 -8.42 -11.42 -11.49
N ARG A 122 -9.01 -12.14 -12.47
CA ARG A 122 -9.50 -11.62 -13.76
C ARG A 122 -10.52 -10.46 -13.62
N SER A 123 -11.22 -10.38 -12.48
CA SER A 123 -12.18 -9.33 -12.12
C SER A 123 -11.56 -7.92 -12.06
N ILE A 124 -10.26 -7.80 -11.70
CA ILE A 124 -9.56 -6.51 -11.63
C ILE A 124 -9.52 -5.84 -13.00
N ARG A 125 -9.37 -6.59 -14.08
CA ARG A 125 -9.28 -6.01 -15.43
C ARG A 125 -10.55 -5.25 -15.83
N LYS A 126 -11.74 -5.82 -15.58
CA LYS A 126 -13.01 -5.11 -15.86
C LYS A 126 -13.12 -3.82 -15.04
N ARG A 127 -12.78 -3.90 -13.76
CA ARG A 127 -12.81 -2.75 -12.85
C ARG A 127 -11.81 -1.68 -13.27
N PHE A 128 -10.60 -2.06 -13.72
CA PHE A 128 -9.59 -1.13 -14.24
C PHE A 128 -10.17 -0.26 -15.37
N PHE A 129 -10.77 -0.87 -16.38
CA PHE A 129 -11.32 -0.12 -17.49
C PHE A 129 -12.54 0.73 -17.09
N LEU A 130 -13.46 0.20 -16.28
CA LEU A 130 -14.63 0.94 -15.84
C LEU A 130 -14.26 2.17 -15.01
N ASP A 131 -13.32 2.04 -14.07
CA ASP A 131 -12.86 3.15 -13.25
C ASP A 131 -12.03 4.19 -14.03
N GLY A 132 -11.39 3.77 -15.12
CA GLY A 132 -10.61 4.63 -16.01
C GLY A 132 -11.45 5.47 -16.98
N ILE A 133 -12.73 5.13 -17.20
CA ILE A 133 -13.61 5.87 -18.09
C ILE A 133 -13.73 7.34 -17.66
N ILE A 134 -13.97 7.60 -16.37
CA ILE A 134 -14.16 8.96 -15.84
C ILE A 134 -12.92 9.85 -16.10
N PRO A 135 -11.68 9.49 -15.68
CA PRO A 135 -10.51 10.31 -15.96
C PRO A 135 -10.29 10.57 -17.45
N VAL A 136 -10.46 9.53 -18.28
CA VAL A 136 -10.26 9.65 -19.73
C VAL A 136 -11.32 10.56 -20.38
N CYS A 137 -12.60 10.39 -20.03
CA CYS A 137 -13.67 11.25 -20.54
C CYS A 137 -13.48 12.72 -20.13
N LEU A 138 -13.03 12.97 -18.89
CA LEU A 138 -12.76 14.34 -18.43
C LEU A 138 -11.55 14.95 -19.16
N MET A 139 -10.51 14.19 -19.46
CA MET A 139 -9.38 14.68 -20.27
C MET A 139 -9.83 15.05 -21.68
N ILE A 140 -10.65 14.20 -22.32
CA ILE A 140 -11.20 14.48 -23.66
C ILE A 140 -12.08 15.72 -23.62
N LEU A 141 -12.96 15.83 -22.61
CA LEU A 141 -13.83 16.97 -22.44
C LEU A 141 -13.05 18.28 -22.25
N PHE A 142 -11.99 18.24 -21.43
CA PHE A 142 -11.10 19.40 -21.26
C PHE A 142 -10.39 19.78 -22.54
N ALA A 143 -9.85 18.82 -23.27
CA ALA A 143 -9.20 19.09 -24.57
C ALA A 143 -10.16 19.70 -25.58
N ALA A 144 -11.46 19.33 -25.53
CA ALA A 144 -12.49 19.85 -26.44
C ALA A 144 -13.03 21.24 -26.04
N LEU A 145 -13.11 21.55 -24.76
CA LEU A 145 -13.82 22.72 -24.22
C LEU A 145 -12.89 23.73 -23.52
N GLY A 146 -11.73 23.30 -23.01
CA GLY A 146 -10.90 24.05 -22.08
C GLY A 146 -10.31 25.37 -22.57
N PHE A 147 -10.19 25.55 -23.89
CA PHE A 147 -9.44 26.69 -24.43
C PHE A 147 -10.34 27.87 -24.91
N ARG A 148 -11.63 27.90 -24.60
CA ARG A 148 -12.55 28.85 -25.27
C ARG A 148 -12.94 30.11 -24.51
N HIS A 149 -13.10 30.10 -23.15
CA HIS A 149 -13.55 31.28 -22.39
C HIS A 149 -13.16 31.20 -20.90
N GLU A 150 -12.63 32.28 -20.30
CA GLU A 150 -12.20 32.37 -18.88
C GLU A 150 -13.26 31.92 -17.87
N LYS A 151 -14.52 32.34 -18.03
CA LYS A 151 -15.62 31.94 -17.14
C LYS A 151 -15.87 30.43 -17.13
N PHE A 152 -15.74 29.77 -18.28
CA PHE A 152 -15.85 28.30 -18.37
C PHE A 152 -14.67 27.59 -17.72
N GLN A 153 -13.46 28.15 -17.80
CA GLN A 153 -12.27 27.62 -17.17
C GLN A 153 -12.41 27.57 -15.64
N GLN A 154 -12.93 28.63 -15.00
CA GLN A 154 -13.18 28.65 -13.55
C GLN A 154 -14.20 27.59 -13.13
N ILE A 155 -15.31 27.45 -13.84
CA ILE A 155 -16.33 26.46 -13.57
C ILE A 155 -15.75 25.04 -13.73
N ASN A 156 -15.00 24.80 -14.81
CA ASN A 156 -14.37 23.52 -15.07
C ASN A 156 -13.36 23.16 -13.94
N ALA A 157 -12.56 24.11 -13.49
CA ALA A 157 -11.60 23.88 -12.40
C ALA A 157 -12.31 23.48 -11.10
N ILE A 158 -13.42 24.12 -10.76
CA ILE A 158 -14.23 23.74 -9.58
C ILE A 158 -14.83 22.35 -9.76
N VAL A 159 -15.46 22.07 -10.90
CA VAL A 159 -16.10 20.78 -11.18
C VAL A 159 -15.05 19.64 -11.13
N PHE A 160 -13.92 19.83 -11.78
CA PHE A 160 -12.83 18.83 -11.79
C PHE A 160 -12.25 18.62 -10.39
N SER A 161 -12.10 19.69 -9.58
CA SER A 161 -11.67 19.59 -8.18
C SER A 161 -12.62 18.75 -7.34
N VAL A 162 -13.93 18.98 -7.47
CA VAL A 162 -14.95 18.21 -6.74
C VAL A 162 -14.90 16.72 -7.17
N ILE A 163 -14.87 16.46 -8.48
CA ILE A 163 -14.79 15.06 -8.98
C ILE A 163 -13.50 14.39 -8.51
N PHE A 164 -12.37 15.10 -8.57
CA PHE A 164 -11.08 14.58 -8.09
C PHE A 164 -11.10 14.26 -6.60
N GLY A 165 -11.63 15.14 -5.76
CA GLY A 165 -11.77 14.93 -4.33
C GLY A 165 -12.63 13.72 -3.99
N LEU A 166 -13.84 13.65 -4.57
CA LEU A 166 -14.76 12.52 -4.38
C LEU A 166 -14.15 11.19 -4.85
N LYS A 167 -13.49 11.19 -6.03
CA LYS A 167 -12.87 9.99 -6.59
C LYS A 167 -11.66 9.54 -5.76
N SER A 168 -10.81 10.47 -5.31
CA SER A 168 -9.65 10.16 -4.46
C SER A 168 -10.06 9.56 -3.13
N PHE A 169 -11.10 10.13 -2.50
CA PHE A 169 -11.65 9.58 -1.26
C PHE A 169 -12.23 8.18 -1.46
N TRP A 170 -13.02 7.98 -2.52
CA TRP A 170 -13.59 6.68 -2.85
C TRP A 170 -12.50 5.62 -3.12
N MET A 171 -11.44 5.98 -3.84
CA MET A 171 -10.30 5.09 -4.09
C MET A 171 -9.58 4.72 -2.80
N ALA A 172 -9.30 5.70 -1.92
CA ALA A 172 -8.67 5.45 -0.62
C ALA A 172 -9.53 4.54 0.27
N TYR A 173 -10.84 4.80 0.35
CA TYR A 173 -11.78 3.95 1.08
C TYR A 173 -11.79 2.51 0.56
N THR A 174 -11.81 2.36 -0.76
CA THR A 174 -11.80 1.03 -1.38
C THR A 174 -10.49 0.30 -1.13
N CYS A 175 -9.33 0.97 -1.28
CA CYS A 175 -8.03 0.40 -0.93
C CYS A 175 -7.99 -0.06 0.53
N PHE A 176 -8.50 0.75 1.43
CA PHE A 176 -8.56 0.43 2.85
C PHE A 176 -9.43 -0.79 3.15
N LYS A 177 -10.62 -0.85 2.55
CA LYS A 177 -11.54 -1.99 2.68
C LYS A 177 -10.90 -3.28 2.18
N GLU A 178 -10.27 -3.23 1.00
CA GLU A 178 -9.62 -4.39 0.41
C GLU A 178 -8.36 -4.81 1.18
N TYR A 179 -7.59 -3.85 1.68
CA TYR A 179 -6.46 -4.12 2.57
C TYR A 179 -6.88 -4.86 3.85
N ARG A 180 -7.95 -4.39 4.53
CA ARG A 180 -8.49 -5.07 5.73
C ARG A 180 -8.94 -6.49 5.42
N LYS A 181 -9.62 -6.69 4.29
CA LYS A 181 -10.04 -8.02 3.86
C LYS A 181 -8.85 -8.96 3.68
N VAL A 182 -7.79 -8.49 3.03
CA VAL A 182 -6.59 -9.30 2.81
C VAL A 182 -5.87 -9.62 4.11
N ILE A 183 -5.72 -8.66 5.04
CA ILE A 183 -5.13 -8.93 6.36
C ILE A 183 -5.92 -10.01 7.09
N ASN A 184 -7.25 -9.88 7.13
CA ASN A 184 -8.10 -10.86 7.79
C ASN A 184 -7.97 -12.26 7.13
N ASP A 185 -7.95 -12.32 5.80
CA ASP A 185 -7.75 -13.57 5.08
C ASP A 185 -6.37 -14.21 5.36
N LEU A 186 -5.32 -13.36 5.50
CA LEU A 186 -3.98 -13.82 5.84
C LEU A 186 -3.90 -14.36 7.26
N GLU A 187 -4.46 -13.64 8.22
CA GLU A 187 -4.48 -14.07 9.63
C GLU A 187 -5.29 -15.36 9.83
N ASN A 188 -6.32 -15.58 9.00
CA ASN A 188 -7.15 -16.78 9.07
C ASN A 188 -6.57 -18.01 8.36
N ASN A 189 -5.60 -17.85 7.45
CA ASN A 189 -5.14 -18.96 6.61
C ASN A 189 -3.65 -19.28 6.75
N TYR A 190 -2.85 -18.38 7.29
CA TYR A 190 -1.39 -18.54 7.34
C TYR A 190 -0.85 -18.27 8.75
N ASP A 191 0.21 -18.99 9.10
CA ASP A 191 0.89 -18.86 10.38
C ASP A 191 1.67 -17.54 10.52
N GLN A 192 2.19 -17.02 9.41
CA GLN A 192 2.92 -15.77 9.35
C GLN A 192 2.27 -14.81 8.34
N THR A 193 1.91 -13.62 8.81
CA THR A 193 1.42 -12.57 7.94
C THR A 193 2.60 -11.76 7.39
N PRO A 194 2.70 -11.60 6.06
CA PRO A 194 3.74 -10.75 5.48
C PRO A 194 3.58 -9.31 5.92
N ASP A 195 4.69 -8.58 6.02
CA ASP A 195 4.66 -7.16 6.33
C ASP A 195 4.15 -6.35 5.12
N ILE A 196 2.84 -6.14 5.07
CA ILE A 196 2.17 -5.29 4.08
C ILE A 196 1.69 -3.95 4.67
N LYS A 197 2.09 -3.63 5.93
CA LYS A 197 1.70 -2.37 6.60
C LYS A 197 2.16 -1.12 5.83
N TRP A 198 3.27 -1.23 5.09
CA TRP A 198 3.73 -0.15 4.24
C TRP A 198 2.71 0.26 3.17
N MET A 199 1.89 -0.67 2.65
CA MET A 199 0.80 -0.36 1.71
C MET A 199 -0.26 0.53 2.36
N TYR A 200 -0.62 0.24 3.61
CA TYR A 200 -1.56 1.05 4.38
C TYR A 200 -1.05 2.49 4.57
N ILE A 201 0.21 2.64 4.93
CA ILE A 201 0.83 3.97 5.09
C ILE A 201 0.79 4.73 3.76
N LEU A 202 1.12 4.07 2.63
CA LEU A 202 1.10 4.71 1.33
C LEU A 202 -0.30 5.14 0.87
N ILE A 203 -1.36 4.41 1.23
CA ILE A 203 -2.75 4.82 0.95
C ILE A 203 -3.04 6.17 1.61
N TRP A 204 -2.64 6.35 2.86
CA TRP A 204 -2.82 7.62 3.58
C TRP A 204 -1.99 8.75 2.98
N PHE A 205 -0.75 8.47 2.56
CA PHE A 205 0.08 9.46 1.88
C PHE A 205 -0.49 9.88 0.53
N THR A 206 -0.98 8.94 -0.28
CA THR A 206 -1.62 9.29 -1.56
C THR A 206 -2.88 10.12 -1.37
N LEU A 207 -3.66 9.85 -0.31
CA LEU A 207 -4.81 10.69 0.05
C LEU A 207 -4.38 12.09 0.49
N ALA A 208 -3.36 12.19 1.34
CA ALA A 208 -2.81 13.48 1.78
C ALA A 208 -2.28 14.31 0.59
N LEU A 209 -1.59 13.67 -0.38
CA LEU A 209 -1.17 14.32 -1.61
C LEU A 209 -2.36 14.81 -2.45
N SER A 210 -3.44 14.03 -2.54
CA SER A 210 -4.65 14.46 -3.25
C SER A 210 -5.30 15.69 -2.58
N ILE A 211 -5.33 15.73 -1.26
CA ILE A 211 -5.83 16.88 -0.49
C ILE A 211 -4.91 18.11 -0.71
N SER A 212 -3.59 17.92 -0.68
CA SER A 212 -2.63 19.01 -0.94
C SER A 212 -2.78 19.56 -2.36
N THR A 213 -3.04 18.71 -3.36
CA THR A 213 -3.35 19.15 -4.74
C THR A 213 -4.58 20.05 -4.79
N LEU A 214 -5.63 19.75 -4.00
CA LEU A 214 -6.81 20.60 -3.92
C LEU A 214 -6.55 21.92 -3.19
N ILE A 215 -5.74 21.92 -2.14
CA ILE A 215 -5.38 23.13 -1.39
C ILE A 215 -4.48 24.05 -2.24
N SER A 216 -3.60 23.49 -3.07
CA SER A 216 -2.71 24.27 -3.94
C SER A 216 -3.45 25.13 -4.95
N PHE A 217 -4.72 24.78 -5.25
CA PHE A 217 -5.62 25.62 -6.03
C PHE A 217 -5.90 26.98 -5.39
N HIS A 218 -6.01 27.02 -4.04
CA HIS A 218 -6.31 28.25 -3.30
C HIS A 218 -5.06 28.92 -2.70
N VAL A 219 -4.01 28.14 -2.46
CA VAL A 219 -2.77 28.59 -1.81
C VAL A 219 -1.57 28.14 -2.65
N PRO A 220 -1.20 28.91 -3.69
CA PRO A 220 -0.08 28.54 -4.57
C PRO A 220 1.24 28.29 -3.86
N ALA A 221 1.52 29.00 -2.76
CA ALA A 221 2.73 28.81 -1.96
C ALA A 221 2.93 27.37 -1.41
N ILE A 222 1.87 26.57 -1.36
CA ILE A 222 1.96 25.18 -0.87
C ILE A 222 2.79 24.29 -1.82
N HIS A 223 2.94 24.66 -3.09
CA HIS A 223 3.76 23.93 -4.06
C HIS A 223 5.21 23.77 -3.59
N PHE A 224 5.78 24.78 -2.94
CA PHE A 224 7.15 24.70 -2.42
C PHE A 224 7.36 23.60 -1.37
N ILE A 225 6.32 23.15 -0.69
CA ILE A 225 6.37 22.06 0.29
C ILE A 225 5.87 20.77 -0.33
N TYR A 226 4.79 20.86 -1.11
CA TYR A 226 4.11 19.72 -1.71
C TYR A 226 4.99 18.98 -2.73
N ASP A 227 5.64 19.70 -3.63
CA ASP A 227 6.38 19.11 -4.74
C ASP A 227 7.60 18.30 -4.25
N PRO A 228 8.49 18.82 -3.38
CA PRO A 228 9.59 18.03 -2.82
C PRO A 228 9.09 16.85 -1.97
N ALA A 229 8.05 17.04 -1.15
CA ALA A 229 7.49 15.97 -0.33
C ALA A 229 6.93 14.83 -1.19
N SER A 230 6.27 15.16 -2.30
CA SER A 230 5.72 14.17 -3.23
C SER A 230 6.82 13.28 -3.83
N ILE A 231 7.94 13.87 -4.24
CA ILE A 231 9.09 13.13 -4.79
C ILE A 231 9.66 12.15 -3.76
N VAL A 232 9.89 12.62 -2.52
CA VAL A 232 10.39 11.73 -1.45
C VAL A 232 9.45 10.54 -1.25
N ILE A 233 8.14 10.77 -1.21
CA ILE A 233 7.13 9.72 -1.06
C ILE A 233 7.19 8.73 -2.23
N PHE A 234 7.28 9.20 -3.47
CA PHE A 234 7.35 8.33 -4.64
C PHE A 234 8.65 7.55 -4.74
N ILE A 235 9.78 8.12 -4.31
CA ILE A 235 11.04 7.38 -4.18
C ILE A 235 10.89 6.28 -3.12
N LEU A 236 10.35 6.59 -1.93
CA LEU A 236 10.12 5.60 -0.88
C LEU A 236 9.15 4.51 -1.34
N MET A 237 8.09 4.86 -2.06
CA MET A 237 7.16 3.89 -2.66
C MET A 237 7.88 2.97 -3.65
N THR A 238 8.74 3.53 -4.51
CA THR A 238 9.53 2.75 -5.46
C THR A 238 10.47 1.79 -4.74
N ILE A 239 11.20 2.25 -3.72
CA ILE A 239 12.09 1.41 -2.90
C ILE A 239 11.30 0.28 -2.21
N LYS A 240 10.16 0.59 -1.59
CA LYS A 240 9.32 -0.42 -0.95
C LYS A 240 8.78 -1.43 -1.95
N MET A 241 8.39 -0.99 -3.12
CA MET A 241 7.93 -1.87 -4.19
C MET A 241 9.04 -2.78 -4.70
N LEU A 242 10.28 -2.29 -4.85
CA LEU A 242 11.43 -3.08 -5.26
C LEU A 242 11.80 -4.15 -4.22
N ASN A 243 11.72 -3.79 -2.94
CA ASN A 243 11.99 -4.69 -1.82
C ASN A 243 10.82 -5.63 -1.50
N TYR A 244 9.70 -5.46 -2.18
CA TYR A 244 8.53 -6.29 -2.01
C TYR A 244 8.78 -7.66 -2.68
N ILE A 245 9.18 -8.65 -1.88
CA ILE A 245 9.52 -9.98 -2.37
C ILE A 245 8.21 -10.74 -2.67
N PRO A 246 7.89 -11.00 -3.94
CA PRO A 246 6.69 -11.74 -4.33
C PRO A 246 6.58 -13.14 -3.73
N ARG A 247 7.70 -13.76 -3.32
CA ARG A 247 7.72 -15.08 -2.68
C ARG A 247 6.89 -15.15 -1.39
N LYS A 248 6.78 -14.05 -0.66
CA LYS A 248 5.86 -13.98 0.50
C LYS A 248 4.40 -13.91 0.08
N ILE A 249 4.12 -13.48 -1.14
CA ILE A 249 2.76 -13.31 -1.68
C ILE A 249 2.31 -14.51 -2.50
N SER A 250 3.20 -15.27 -3.09
CA SER A 250 2.79 -16.52 -3.77
C SER A 250 2.14 -17.49 -2.79
N LYS A 251 2.53 -17.42 -1.51
CA LYS A 251 1.81 -18.08 -0.40
C LYS A 251 0.46 -17.42 -0.07
N ILE A 252 0.26 -16.14 -0.40
CA ILE A 252 -0.96 -15.34 -0.20
C ILE A 252 -1.94 -15.49 -1.39
N ARG A 253 -1.86 -16.50 -2.20
CA ARG A 253 -2.93 -16.82 -3.13
C ARG A 253 -4.17 -17.22 -2.35
N VAL A 254 -4.83 -16.21 -1.83
CA VAL A 254 -6.14 -16.34 -1.20
C VAL A 254 -7.07 -16.93 -2.25
N ASN A 255 -7.35 -18.19 -2.09
CA ASN A 255 -8.58 -18.77 -2.58
C ASN A 255 -9.68 -18.06 -1.79
N THR A 256 -10.13 -16.90 -2.27
CA THR A 256 -11.28 -16.20 -1.70
C THR A 256 -12.48 -17.11 -1.84
N THR A 257 -12.69 -17.94 -0.86
CA THR A 257 -13.97 -18.54 -0.54
C THR A 257 -14.84 -17.42 0.03
N GLU A 258 -16.10 -17.45 -0.28
CA GLU A 258 -17.12 -16.45 -0.07
C GLU A 258 -17.17 -15.80 1.32
N PRO A 259 -17.78 -14.60 1.46
CA PRO A 259 -17.84 -13.87 2.74
C PRO A 259 -18.56 -14.71 3.80
N VAL A 260 -18.02 -14.75 4.99
CA VAL A 260 -18.70 -15.27 6.18
C VAL A 260 -19.81 -14.26 6.52
N GLU A 261 -21.05 -14.66 6.29
CA GLU A 261 -22.24 -13.92 6.72
C GLU A 261 -22.36 -13.90 8.24
N GLU A 262 -23.00 -12.87 8.80
CA GLU A 262 -23.26 -12.68 10.23
C GLU A 262 -24.02 -13.87 10.85
N GLU A 263 -23.61 -14.28 12.06
CA GLU A 263 -24.12 -15.48 12.75
C GLU A 263 -25.60 -15.37 13.15
N THR A 264 -26.43 -16.19 12.53
CA THR A 264 -27.81 -16.47 12.96
C THR A 264 -27.85 -17.57 14.02
N LYS A 265 -28.97 -17.70 14.75
CA LYS A 265 -29.19 -18.74 15.80
C LYS A 265 -28.87 -20.17 15.35
N GLU A 266 -29.08 -20.47 14.08
CA GLU A 266 -28.77 -21.76 13.43
C GLU A 266 -27.24 -22.03 13.34
N GLN A 267 -26.42 -20.99 13.36
CA GLN A 267 -24.94 -21.10 13.35
C GLN A 267 -24.38 -21.46 14.72
N LYS A 268 -25.04 -21.07 15.83
CA LYS A 268 -24.63 -21.46 17.19
C LYS A 268 -24.80 -22.95 17.45
N GLU A 269 -25.86 -23.58 16.94
CA GLU A 269 -26.04 -25.04 17.04
C GLU A 269 -25.03 -25.80 16.20
N LYS A 270 -24.72 -25.30 14.99
CA LYS A 270 -23.66 -25.85 14.13
C LYS A 270 -22.25 -25.68 14.73
N SER A 271 -22.02 -24.67 15.54
CA SER A 271 -20.75 -24.46 16.26
C SER A 271 -20.55 -25.45 17.41
N ALA A 272 -21.62 -25.81 18.13
CA ALA A 272 -21.59 -26.82 19.18
C ALA A 272 -21.26 -28.21 18.63
N ASP A 273 -21.88 -28.60 17.51
CA ASP A 273 -21.60 -29.87 16.80
C ASP A 273 -20.15 -29.91 16.27
N LEU A 274 -19.66 -28.80 15.75
CA LEU A 274 -18.27 -28.65 15.32
C LEU A 274 -17.27 -28.80 16.46
N LYS A 275 -17.58 -28.28 17.61
CA LYS A 275 -16.77 -28.42 18.82
C LYS A 275 -16.62 -29.89 19.21
N VAL A 276 -17.72 -30.59 19.37
CA VAL A 276 -17.72 -32.03 19.75
C VAL A 276 -16.91 -32.86 18.75
N LYS A 277 -17.03 -32.57 17.45
CA LYS A 277 -16.35 -33.35 16.40
C LYS A 277 -14.84 -33.05 16.29
N LEU A 278 -14.42 -31.78 16.48
CA LEU A 278 -13.04 -31.38 16.21
C LEU A 278 -12.16 -31.31 17.44
N ASP A 279 -12.71 -31.05 18.65
CA ASP A 279 -11.89 -30.98 19.88
C ASP A 279 -10.94 -32.17 20.03
N PRO A 280 -11.39 -33.45 19.96
CA PRO A 280 -10.48 -34.59 20.14
C PRO A 280 -9.36 -34.66 19.07
N THR A 281 -9.67 -34.17 17.87
CA THR A 281 -8.72 -34.20 16.74
C THR A 281 -7.70 -33.08 16.86
N VAL A 282 -8.14 -31.91 17.28
CA VAL A 282 -7.29 -30.75 17.54
C VAL A 282 -6.35 -31.05 18.71
N GLU A 283 -6.87 -31.57 19.83
CA GLU A 283 -6.08 -31.96 21.01
C GLU A 283 -5.00 -32.98 20.64
N ARG A 284 -5.35 -34.00 19.85
CA ARG A 284 -4.39 -35.03 19.39
C ARG A 284 -3.31 -34.44 18.52
N TRP A 285 -3.63 -33.50 17.64
CA TRP A 285 -2.66 -32.83 16.78
C TRP A 285 -1.74 -31.89 17.57
N VAL A 286 -2.29 -31.15 18.55
CA VAL A 286 -1.53 -30.33 19.48
C VAL A 286 -0.59 -31.19 20.34
N ALA A 287 -1.08 -32.32 20.88
CA ALA A 287 -0.25 -33.25 21.66
C ALA A 287 0.92 -33.83 20.86
N LYS A 288 0.75 -34.00 19.54
CA LYS A 288 1.84 -34.41 18.62
C LYS A 288 2.79 -33.27 18.25
N LYS A 289 2.58 -32.06 18.80
CA LYS A 289 3.38 -30.86 18.51
C LYS A 289 3.42 -30.52 17.00
N GLY A 290 2.36 -30.81 16.27
CA GLY A 290 2.27 -30.52 14.84
C GLY A 290 2.41 -29.04 14.49
N PHE A 291 2.19 -28.14 15.46
CA PHE A 291 2.35 -26.70 15.34
C PHE A 291 3.80 -26.22 15.23
N LEU A 292 4.78 -27.03 15.53
CA LEU A 292 6.20 -26.68 15.44
C LEU A 292 6.73 -26.64 14.01
N GLN A 293 6.01 -27.20 13.06
CA GLN A 293 6.39 -27.18 11.65
C GLN A 293 6.35 -25.73 11.11
N PRO A 294 7.44 -25.22 10.54
CA PRO A 294 7.47 -23.86 9.99
C PRO A 294 6.62 -23.75 8.71
N ASP A 295 6.19 -22.52 8.41
CA ASP A 295 5.47 -22.18 7.18
C ASP A 295 4.16 -22.98 6.92
N ILE A 296 3.55 -23.51 7.97
CA ILE A 296 2.34 -24.33 7.88
C ILE A 296 1.09 -23.49 7.57
N THR A 297 0.23 -23.99 6.70
CA THR A 297 -1.05 -23.34 6.38
C THR A 297 -2.21 -24.06 7.07
N ILE A 298 -3.35 -23.39 7.20
CA ILE A 298 -4.58 -24.02 7.73
C ILE A 298 -5.00 -25.22 6.90
N LYS A 299 -4.69 -25.25 5.60
CA LYS A 299 -4.95 -26.37 4.71
C LYS A 299 -4.12 -27.60 5.09
N ASP A 300 -2.83 -27.38 5.39
CA ASP A 300 -1.91 -28.45 5.78
C ASP A 300 -2.33 -29.03 7.13
N VAL A 301 -2.70 -28.16 8.08
CA VAL A 301 -3.21 -28.59 9.40
C VAL A 301 -4.52 -29.35 9.27
N ALA A 302 -5.47 -28.86 8.46
CA ALA A 302 -6.73 -29.56 8.23
C ALA A 302 -6.51 -30.94 7.60
N LEU A 303 -5.61 -31.06 6.63
CA LEU A 303 -5.22 -32.33 6.02
C LEU A 303 -4.61 -33.28 7.06
N ALA A 304 -3.68 -32.79 7.88
CA ALA A 304 -3.06 -33.59 8.96
C ALA A 304 -4.06 -34.04 10.04
N MET A 305 -5.13 -33.30 10.23
CA MET A 305 -6.24 -33.64 11.14
C MET A 305 -7.32 -34.54 10.50
N GLY A 306 -7.24 -34.82 9.18
CA GLY A 306 -8.26 -35.57 8.46
C GLY A 306 -9.57 -34.80 8.29
N THR A 307 -9.52 -33.48 8.25
CA THR A 307 -10.68 -32.59 8.04
C THR A 307 -10.43 -31.65 6.84
N ASN A 308 -11.39 -30.79 6.52
CA ASN A 308 -11.20 -29.79 5.49
C ASN A 308 -10.93 -28.39 6.09
N GLN A 309 -10.32 -27.54 5.29
CA GLN A 309 -9.93 -26.18 5.66
C GLN A 309 -11.11 -25.35 6.19
N ASN A 310 -12.31 -25.48 5.59
CA ASN A 310 -13.46 -24.68 5.97
C ASN A 310 -14.01 -25.08 7.36
N TYR A 311 -14.00 -26.37 7.70
CA TYR A 311 -14.39 -26.84 9.02
C TYR A 311 -13.40 -26.37 10.09
N LEU A 312 -12.09 -26.52 9.84
CA LEU A 312 -11.06 -26.06 10.77
C LEU A 312 -11.08 -24.54 10.95
N SER A 313 -11.22 -23.78 9.88
CA SER A 313 -11.33 -22.31 9.95
C SER A 313 -12.55 -21.88 10.77
N ARG A 314 -13.70 -22.51 10.54
CA ARG A 314 -14.91 -22.22 11.32
C ARG A 314 -14.75 -22.58 12.78
N TYR A 315 -14.13 -23.73 13.09
CA TYR A 315 -13.84 -24.14 14.46
C TYR A 315 -12.96 -23.09 15.17
N ILE A 316 -11.83 -22.69 14.58
CA ILE A 316 -10.92 -21.71 15.17
C ILE A 316 -11.61 -20.36 15.36
N ASN A 317 -12.36 -19.90 14.35
CA ASN A 317 -13.00 -18.57 14.41
C ASN A 317 -14.24 -18.56 15.32
N SER A 318 -15.15 -19.54 15.20
CA SER A 318 -16.45 -19.50 15.89
C SER A 318 -16.40 -20.19 17.26
N VAL A 319 -15.57 -21.23 17.46
CA VAL A 319 -15.48 -21.95 18.74
C VAL A 319 -14.39 -21.35 19.61
N LEU A 320 -13.18 -21.10 19.08
CA LEU A 320 -12.07 -20.54 19.83
C LEU A 320 -12.04 -19.01 19.86
N GLY A 321 -12.79 -18.34 18.97
CA GLY A 321 -12.80 -16.87 18.85
C GLY A 321 -11.47 -16.28 18.34
N LEU A 322 -10.63 -17.07 17.68
CA LEU A 322 -9.29 -16.71 17.25
C LEU A 322 -9.13 -16.79 15.75
N THR A 323 -8.15 -16.08 15.20
CA THR A 323 -7.67 -16.35 13.84
C THR A 323 -6.70 -17.52 13.86
N PHE A 324 -6.51 -18.21 12.72
CA PHE A 324 -5.54 -19.30 12.61
C PHE A 324 -4.13 -18.90 13.03
N SER A 325 -3.69 -17.72 12.61
CA SER A 325 -2.37 -17.19 12.94
C SER A 325 -2.21 -16.95 14.46
N VAL A 326 -3.24 -16.38 15.10
CA VAL A 326 -3.22 -16.15 16.56
C VAL A 326 -3.21 -17.49 17.31
N TRP A 327 -4.10 -18.40 16.97
CA TRP A 327 -4.19 -19.72 17.58
C TRP A 327 -2.87 -20.49 17.49
N LEU A 328 -2.30 -20.60 16.28
CA LEU A 328 -1.08 -21.35 16.03
C LEU A 328 0.14 -20.73 16.74
N ASN A 329 0.29 -19.39 16.65
CA ASN A 329 1.42 -18.74 17.29
C ASN A 329 1.30 -18.69 18.80
N THR A 330 0.09 -18.69 19.38
CA THR A 330 -0.08 -18.86 20.83
C THR A 330 0.45 -20.21 21.29
N LEU A 331 0.14 -21.32 20.58
CA LEU A 331 0.68 -22.65 20.90
C LEU A 331 2.22 -22.67 20.84
N ARG A 332 2.81 -22.05 19.80
CA ARG A 332 4.26 -21.95 19.65
C ARG A 332 4.92 -21.13 20.76
N ILE A 333 4.29 -20.04 21.19
CA ILE A 333 4.82 -19.22 22.27
C ILE A 333 4.73 -19.95 23.62
N GLU A 334 3.65 -20.68 23.89
CA GLU A 334 3.56 -21.50 25.10
C GLU A 334 4.70 -22.54 25.15
N GLU A 335 4.94 -23.27 24.07
CA GLU A 335 6.08 -24.21 23.98
C GLU A 335 7.45 -23.50 24.14
N SER A 336 7.60 -22.29 23.61
CA SER A 336 8.85 -21.53 23.70
C SER A 336 9.20 -21.10 25.14
N LYS A 337 8.24 -21.00 26.04
CA LYS A 337 8.47 -20.67 27.46
C LYS A 337 9.33 -21.74 28.12
N GLU A 338 9.05 -23.01 27.86
CA GLU A 338 9.82 -24.14 28.38
C GLU A 338 11.26 -24.13 27.84
N LEU A 339 11.43 -23.84 26.55
CA LEU A 339 12.77 -23.76 25.94
C LEU A 339 13.58 -22.56 26.45
N LEU A 340 12.92 -21.46 26.79
CA LEU A 340 13.58 -20.26 27.33
C LEU A 340 14.09 -20.44 28.78
N THR A 341 13.40 -21.25 29.58
CA THR A 341 13.70 -21.47 31.01
C THR A 341 14.42 -22.79 31.25
N GLY A 342 14.51 -23.65 30.23
CA GLY A 342 15.17 -24.94 30.31
C GLY A 342 16.69 -24.84 30.49
N HIS A 343 17.32 -25.99 30.75
CA HIS A 343 18.76 -26.11 31.03
C HIS A 343 19.63 -25.83 29.81
N GLU A 344 19.11 -25.95 28.58
CA GLU A 344 19.84 -25.62 27.35
C GLU A 344 20.02 -24.12 27.20
N LYS A 345 21.25 -23.67 26.96
CA LYS A 345 21.58 -22.26 26.71
C LYS A 345 21.29 -21.88 25.24
N LEU A 346 20.03 -21.99 24.81
CA LEU A 346 19.62 -21.59 23.46
C LEU A 346 19.62 -20.07 23.30
N SER A 347 20.02 -19.57 22.16
CA SER A 347 19.79 -18.18 21.79
C SER A 347 18.29 -17.91 21.58
N ILE A 348 17.88 -16.65 21.60
CA ILE A 348 16.47 -16.27 21.34
C ILE A 348 16.06 -16.68 19.92
N GLU A 349 16.99 -16.59 18.97
CA GLU A 349 16.78 -16.99 17.58
C GLU A 349 16.58 -18.49 17.45
N GLU A 350 17.43 -19.30 18.07
CA GLU A 350 17.31 -20.77 18.09
C GLU A 350 15.98 -21.22 18.71
N VAL A 351 15.54 -20.58 19.79
CA VAL A 351 14.22 -20.88 20.38
C VAL A 351 13.10 -20.57 19.38
N GLY A 352 13.15 -19.42 18.70
CA GLY A 352 12.18 -19.07 17.67
C GLY A 352 12.12 -20.12 16.54
N GLN A 353 13.30 -20.54 16.04
CA GLN A 353 13.41 -21.57 14.99
C GLN A 353 12.87 -22.92 15.43
N ARG A 354 13.18 -23.37 16.66
CA ARG A 354 12.68 -24.64 17.22
C ARG A 354 11.15 -24.68 17.35
N VAL A 355 10.52 -23.54 17.60
CA VAL A 355 9.04 -23.47 17.67
C VAL A 355 8.37 -23.13 16.35
N GLY A 356 9.14 -23.14 15.23
CA GLY A 356 8.61 -22.94 13.89
C GLY A 356 8.44 -21.48 13.49
N ILE A 357 9.00 -20.50 14.25
CA ILE A 357 9.01 -19.08 13.89
C ILE A 357 10.43 -18.69 13.46
N MET A 358 10.69 -18.73 12.15
CA MET A 358 12.04 -18.61 11.59
C MET A 358 12.65 -17.21 11.75
N GLU A 359 11.85 -16.15 11.78
CA GLU A 359 12.33 -14.77 11.89
C GLU A 359 12.30 -14.29 13.35
N ILE A 360 13.44 -13.90 13.90
CA ILE A 360 13.60 -13.41 15.29
C ILE A 360 12.70 -12.22 15.61
N TYR A 361 12.48 -11.33 14.64
CA TYR A 361 11.57 -10.18 14.81
C TYR A 361 10.12 -10.65 15.01
N ASN A 362 9.65 -11.61 14.21
CA ASN A 362 8.30 -12.16 14.33
C ASN A 362 8.13 -12.93 15.63
N PHE A 363 9.14 -13.73 16.03
CA PHE A 363 9.13 -14.42 17.31
C PHE A 363 9.04 -13.45 18.49
N SER A 364 9.89 -12.44 18.55
CA SER A 364 9.89 -11.44 19.64
C SER A 364 8.57 -10.66 19.71
N ARG A 365 7.98 -10.33 18.55
CA ARG A 365 6.68 -9.67 18.48
C ARG A 365 5.56 -10.55 19.02
N TRP A 366 5.46 -11.80 18.57
CA TRP A 366 4.45 -12.75 19.05
C TRP A 366 4.62 -13.05 20.53
N PHE A 367 5.85 -13.28 20.97
CA PHE A 367 6.12 -13.53 22.39
C PHE A 367 5.64 -12.37 23.26
N LYS A 368 5.96 -11.13 22.87
CA LYS A 368 5.49 -9.94 23.60
C LYS A 368 3.96 -9.79 23.55
N THR A 369 3.33 -10.12 22.43
CA THR A 369 1.87 -10.04 22.28
C THR A 369 1.17 -11.04 23.21
N VAL A 370 1.68 -12.26 23.32
CA VAL A 370 1.07 -13.34 24.13
C VAL A 370 1.40 -13.19 25.63
N THR A 371 2.64 -12.81 25.97
CA THR A 371 3.13 -12.82 27.37
C THR A 371 3.21 -11.44 28.02
N GLY A 372 3.10 -10.36 27.23
CA GLY A 372 3.33 -8.97 27.70
C GLY A 372 4.80 -8.58 27.82
N MET A 373 5.76 -9.54 27.72
CA MET A 373 7.19 -9.33 27.88
C MET A 373 7.97 -9.75 26.63
N THR A 374 9.20 -9.21 26.48
CA THR A 374 10.11 -9.73 25.45
C THR A 374 10.67 -11.10 25.89
N PRO A 375 11.10 -11.97 24.94
CA PRO A 375 11.69 -13.27 25.27
C PRO A 375 12.88 -13.16 26.24
N GLN A 376 13.69 -12.10 26.09
CA GLN A 376 14.84 -11.86 26.95
C GLN A 376 14.44 -11.44 28.37
N GLN A 377 13.41 -10.60 28.52
CA GLN A 377 12.85 -10.23 29.82
C GLN A 377 12.25 -11.44 30.53
N TYR A 378 11.48 -12.25 29.80
CA TYR A 378 10.89 -13.48 30.33
C TYR A 378 11.95 -14.47 30.84
N ARG A 379 13.02 -14.69 30.07
CA ARG A 379 14.15 -15.54 30.47
C ARG A 379 14.84 -15.04 31.77
N LYS A 380 14.99 -13.70 31.89
CA LYS A 380 15.59 -13.12 33.11
C LYS A 380 14.69 -13.23 34.34
N ALA A 381 13.38 -13.12 34.14
CA ALA A 381 12.43 -13.16 35.25
C ALA A 381 12.15 -14.58 35.75
N ASN A 382 12.43 -15.63 34.94
CA ASN A 382 12.14 -17.02 35.25
C ASN A 382 13.40 -17.91 35.37
N LYS A 383 14.57 -17.30 35.46
CA LYS A 383 15.82 -17.94 35.88
C LYS A 383 15.97 -17.79 37.38
#